data_b89d82951851450ae8849345f925d4a3
#
_entry.id   b89d82951851450ae8849345f925d4a3
#
_cell.length_a   1.000
_cell.length_b   1.000
_cell.length_c   1.000
_cell.angle_alpha   90.00
_cell.angle_beta   90.00
_cell.angle_gamma   90.00
#
_symmetry.space_group_name_H-M   'P 1'
#
loop_
_entity.id
_entity.type
_entity.pdbx_description
1 polymer ?
#
loop_
_entity_poly.entity_id
_entity_poly.type
_entity_poly.pdbx_seq_one_letter_code
_entity_poly.pdbx_strand_id
1 'polypeptide(L)'
;MINPDAITLVFLPGLTADHRLFDKQVEFFGGKYNIAVWDAPAHAASWPFQFNFDLFDKARWLYEILEREKIVKPVIVGQSMGGYVGQAFAQLYPEQLKGFVSIDSAPLQRKYVTAAELWLLKRMEPVYAHYPWKLLLKSGTDGVAVSDYGRNLMREMMLVYDGNQKRYAQIAGHGFRILAEAMEKDLPYEIQCPALLICGTQDHAGSCIRYNKAWHRDTQIPLHWIEGAGHNSNTDKPERINALIGEFISNIK
;
A
#
# COMPACT_ATOMS: atom_id res chain seq x y z
N MET A 1 1.69 24.16 -8.81
CA MET A 1 2.81 24.71 -7.98
C MET A 1 2.66 24.12 -6.56
N ILE A 2 3.74 23.65 -5.98
CA ILE A 2 3.77 23.16 -4.59
C ILE A 2 3.58 24.37 -3.68
N ASN A 3 2.62 24.29 -2.77
CA ASN A 3 2.44 25.32 -1.71
C ASN A 3 3.36 24.92 -0.53
N PRO A 4 4.40 25.70 -0.19
CA PRO A 4 5.34 25.36 0.87
C PRO A 4 4.70 25.29 2.27
N ASP A 5 3.56 25.97 2.47
CA ASP A 5 2.86 25.99 3.74
C ASP A 5 1.83 24.89 3.90
N ALA A 6 1.53 24.15 2.83
CA ALA A 6 0.57 23.05 2.86
C ALA A 6 1.23 21.70 3.16
N ILE A 7 0.53 20.88 3.94
CA ILE A 7 0.94 19.48 4.16
C ILE A 7 0.99 18.75 2.81
N THR A 8 2.01 17.92 2.64
CA THR A 8 2.10 17.02 1.48
C THR A 8 1.58 15.64 1.86
N LEU A 9 0.63 15.13 1.07
CA LEU A 9 0.13 13.76 1.12
C LEU A 9 0.89 12.93 0.08
N VAL A 10 1.50 11.85 0.53
CA VAL A 10 2.22 10.90 -0.34
C VAL A 10 1.44 9.60 -0.39
N PHE A 11 0.85 9.31 -1.54
CA PHE A 11 0.06 8.09 -1.75
C PHE A 11 0.91 6.98 -2.36
N LEU A 12 0.90 5.82 -1.72
CA LEU A 12 1.65 4.63 -2.11
C LEU A 12 0.68 3.49 -2.46
N PRO A 13 0.50 3.17 -3.75
CA PRO A 13 -0.36 2.08 -4.20
C PRO A 13 0.14 0.70 -3.77
N GLY A 14 -0.78 -0.25 -3.77
CA GLY A 14 -0.53 -1.66 -3.51
C GLY A 14 0.23 -2.37 -4.63
N LEU A 15 0.50 -3.65 -4.39
CA LEU A 15 1.19 -4.52 -5.34
C LEU A 15 0.36 -4.70 -6.61
N THR A 16 1.01 -4.59 -7.77
CA THR A 16 0.42 -4.65 -9.12
C THR A 16 -0.55 -3.52 -9.49
N ALA A 17 -0.82 -2.61 -8.57
CA ALA A 17 -1.56 -1.38 -8.83
C ALA A 17 -0.61 -0.23 -9.27
N ASP A 18 -1.18 0.87 -9.75
CA ASP A 18 -0.48 2.09 -10.12
C ASP A 18 -1.12 3.32 -9.48
N HIS A 19 -0.62 4.52 -9.82
CA HIS A 19 -1.07 5.80 -9.26
C HIS A 19 -2.59 6.00 -9.32
N ARG A 20 -3.28 5.44 -10.32
CA ARG A 20 -4.74 5.56 -10.50
C ARG A 20 -5.55 4.98 -9.34
N LEU A 21 -4.93 4.09 -8.53
CA LEU A 21 -5.58 3.56 -7.34
C LEU A 21 -6.04 4.65 -6.38
N PHE A 22 -5.39 5.82 -6.42
CA PHE A 22 -5.70 6.96 -5.56
C PHE A 22 -6.37 8.14 -6.28
N ASP A 23 -6.88 7.97 -7.50
CA ASP A 23 -7.52 9.05 -8.27
C ASP A 23 -8.60 9.80 -7.48
N LYS A 24 -9.44 9.07 -6.73
CA LYS A 24 -10.51 9.66 -5.91
C LYS A 24 -9.96 10.45 -4.70
N GLN A 25 -8.82 10.07 -4.17
CA GLN A 25 -8.13 10.81 -3.12
C GLN A 25 -7.43 12.04 -3.69
N VAL A 26 -6.77 11.90 -4.83
CA VAL A 26 -6.14 13.02 -5.56
C VAL A 26 -7.16 14.07 -5.94
N GLU A 27 -8.32 13.67 -6.48
CA GLU A 27 -9.44 14.55 -6.82
C GLU A 27 -9.94 15.34 -5.59
N PHE A 28 -10.10 14.66 -4.46
CA PHE A 28 -10.66 15.25 -3.24
C PHE A 28 -9.69 16.18 -2.51
N PHE A 29 -8.41 15.80 -2.42
CA PHE A 29 -7.41 16.55 -1.67
C PHE A 29 -6.66 17.56 -2.52
N GLY A 30 -6.71 17.44 -3.85
CA GLY A 30 -6.08 18.36 -4.78
C GLY A 30 -6.60 19.79 -4.60
N GLY A 31 -5.69 20.76 -4.68
CA GLY A 31 -6.01 22.18 -4.46
C GLY A 31 -6.01 22.61 -3.00
N LYS A 32 -6.09 21.68 -2.04
CA LYS A 32 -6.01 21.99 -0.59
C LYS A 32 -4.69 21.54 0.03
N TYR A 33 -4.13 20.45 -0.47
CA TYR A 33 -2.87 19.85 -0.02
C TYR A 33 -1.93 19.67 -1.20
N ASN A 34 -0.63 19.59 -0.94
CA ASN A 34 0.29 19.08 -1.93
C ASN A 34 0.10 17.55 -2.05
N ILE A 35 0.14 17.05 -3.27
CA ILE A 35 -0.08 15.63 -3.54
C ILE A 35 1.12 15.07 -4.30
N ALA A 36 1.63 13.95 -3.83
CA ALA A 36 2.55 13.09 -4.57
C ALA A 36 1.99 11.68 -4.61
N VAL A 37 1.98 11.06 -5.77
CA VAL A 37 1.62 9.65 -5.95
C VAL A 37 2.74 9.01 -6.76
N TRP A 38 3.19 7.84 -6.38
CA TRP A 38 4.23 7.17 -7.14
C TRP A 38 3.71 5.93 -7.87
N ASP A 39 4.35 5.61 -8.99
CA ASP A 39 4.34 4.24 -9.50
C ASP A 39 5.54 3.51 -8.90
N ALA A 40 5.28 2.48 -8.10
CA ALA A 40 6.33 1.74 -7.42
C ALA A 40 7.35 1.15 -8.44
N PRO A 41 8.61 0.91 -8.04
CA PRO A 41 9.59 0.28 -8.91
C PRO A 41 9.04 -0.97 -9.61
N ALA A 42 9.25 -1.08 -10.92
CA ALA A 42 8.73 -2.09 -11.83
C ALA A 42 7.23 -2.02 -12.16
N HIS A 43 6.46 -1.08 -11.58
CA HIS A 43 5.03 -0.90 -11.87
C HIS A 43 4.83 0.21 -12.90
N ALA A 44 3.77 0.10 -13.70
CA ALA A 44 3.30 1.11 -14.67
C ALA A 44 4.43 1.87 -15.38
N ALA A 45 4.54 3.19 -15.19
CA ALA A 45 5.55 4.04 -15.81
C ALA A 45 6.99 3.79 -15.29
N SER A 46 7.14 3.12 -14.13
CA SER A 46 8.45 2.74 -13.58
C SER A 46 8.98 1.41 -14.16
N TRP A 47 8.42 0.91 -15.24
CA TRP A 47 8.92 -0.22 -16.01
C TRP A 47 9.78 0.26 -17.21
N PRO A 48 10.87 -0.45 -17.58
CA PRO A 48 11.43 -1.66 -16.95
C PRO A 48 12.29 -1.36 -15.73
N PHE A 49 12.34 -2.32 -14.79
CA PHE A 49 13.15 -2.22 -13.57
C PHE A 49 13.70 -3.61 -13.18
N GLN A 50 14.93 -3.67 -12.70
CA GLN A 50 15.55 -4.93 -12.27
C GLN A 50 15.03 -5.36 -10.90
N PHE A 51 14.74 -6.64 -10.71
CA PHE A 51 14.24 -7.20 -9.45
C PHE A 51 15.37 -7.60 -8.47
N ASN A 52 16.31 -6.69 -8.24
CA ASN A 52 17.47 -6.84 -7.36
C ASN A 52 17.40 -5.91 -6.13
N PHE A 53 16.21 -5.54 -5.71
CA PHE A 53 15.95 -4.66 -4.58
C PHE A 53 15.08 -5.33 -3.50
N ASP A 54 15.18 -4.82 -2.28
CA ASP A 54 14.33 -5.23 -1.16
C ASP A 54 13.27 -4.16 -0.80
N LEU A 55 12.50 -4.41 0.25
CA LEU A 55 11.47 -3.46 0.71
C LEU A 55 12.09 -2.16 1.25
N PHE A 56 13.28 -2.24 1.83
CA PHE A 56 14.00 -1.08 2.36
C PHE A 56 14.61 -0.23 1.25
N ASP A 57 14.97 -0.82 0.11
CA ASP A 57 15.38 -0.05 -1.06
C ASP A 57 14.24 0.82 -1.57
N LYS A 58 13.01 0.29 -1.59
CA LYS A 58 11.82 1.11 -1.90
C LYS A 58 11.67 2.30 -0.94
N ALA A 59 11.90 2.07 0.35
CA ALA A 59 11.83 3.14 1.34
C ALA A 59 12.96 4.17 1.17
N ARG A 60 14.19 3.75 0.81
CA ARG A 60 15.30 4.66 0.49
C ARG A 60 15.02 5.50 -0.75
N TRP A 61 14.55 4.88 -1.83
CA TRP A 61 14.18 5.61 -3.05
C TRP A 61 13.02 6.59 -2.81
N LEU A 62 12.06 6.22 -1.99
CA LEU A 62 11.03 7.16 -1.57
C LEU A 62 11.65 8.36 -0.85
N TYR A 63 12.58 8.13 0.10
CA TYR A 63 13.31 9.20 0.78
C TYR A 63 14.06 10.10 -0.21
N GLU A 64 14.81 9.53 -1.15
CA GLU A 64 15.53 10.27 -2.19
C GLU A 64 14.59 11.12 -3.08
N ILE A 65 13.42 10.58 -3.41
CA ILE A 65 12.38 11.33 -4.14
C ILE A 65 11.88 12.51 -3.30
N LEU A 66 11.58 12.29 -2.02
CA LEU A 66 11.11 13.36 -1.13
C LEU A 66 12.15 14.48 -0.99
N GLU A 67 13.42 14.12 -0.82
CA GLU A 67 14.54 15.09 -0.77
C GLU A 67 14.66 15.87 -2.07
N ARG A 68 14.64 15.19 -3.23
CA ARG A 68 14.72 15.83 -4.55
C ARG A 68 13.58 16.80 -4.80
N GLU A 69 12.36 16.41 -4.43
CA GLU A 69 11.15 17.23 -4.59
C GLU A 69 10.96 18.23 -3.44
N LYS A 70 11.90 18.29 -2.47
CA LYS A 70 11.85 19.16 -1.28
C LYS A 70 10.59 18.98 -0.45
N ILE A 71 10.11 17.76 -0.35
CA ILE A 71 8.96 17.38 0.46
C ILE A 71 9.44 17.08 1.87
N VAL A 72 9.06 17.91 2.82
CA VAL A 72 9.49 17.80 4.22
C VAL A 72 8.33 17.23 5.05
N LYS A 73 8.62 16.20 5.84
CA LYS A 73 7.69 15.57 6.77
C LYS A 73 6.28 15.36 6.19
N PRO A 74 6.13 14.53 5.13
CA PRO A 74 4.82 14.27 4.56
C PRO A 74 3.95 13.42 5.48
N VAL A 75 2.65 13.36 5.17
CA VAL A 75 1.78 12.28 5.59
C VAL A 75 1.83 11.19 4.53
N ILE A 76 2.31 10.01 4.87
CA ILE A 76 2.29 8.85 3.99
C ILE A 76 0.96 8.12 4.14
N VAL A 77 0.29 7.88 3.01
CA VAL A 77 -0.95 7.10 2.92
C VAL A 77 -0.67 5.89 2.03
N GLY A 78 -0.51 4.73 2.63
CA GLY A 78 -0.14 3.50 1.92
C GLY A 78 -1.28 2.48 1.90
N GLN A 79 -1.65 2.00 0.70
CA GLN A 79 -2.59 0.91 0.55
C GLN A 79 -1.82 -0.42 0.35
N SER A 80 -2.19 -1.47 1.08
CA SER A 80 -1.61 -2.81 0.94
C SER A 80 -0.06 -2.77 0.95
N MET A 81 0.61 -3.16 -0.14
CA MET A 81 2.07 -3.08 -0.27
C MET A 81 2.61 -1.66 -0.01
N GLY A 82 1.88 -0.62 -0.39
CA GLY A 82 2.25 0.76 -0.08
C GLY A 82 2.30 1.05 1.42
N GLY A 83 1.43 0.44 2.21
CA GLY A 83 1.47 0.52 3.68
C GLY A 83 2.70 -0.17 4.28
N TYR A 84 3.17 -1.28 3.69
CA TYR A 84 4.42 -1.90 4.11
C TYR A 84 5.65 -1.06 3.76
N VAL A 85 5.65 -0.40 2.59
CA VAL A 85 6.69 0.57 2.24
C VAL A 85 6.71 1.73 3.22
N GLY A 86 5.54 2.25 3.61
CA GLY A 86 5.42 3.30 4.64
C GLY A 86 5.97 2.87 6.00
N GLN A 87 5.75 1.63 6.44
CA GLN A 87 6.34 1.09 7.66
C GLN A 87 7.87 0.92 7.56
N ALA A 88 8.37 0.44 6.42
CA ALA A 88 9.82 0.36 6.17
C ALA A 88 10.46 1.75 6.16
N PHE A 89 9.76 2.76 5.60
CA PHE A 89 10.18 4.16 5.64
C PHE A 89 10.23 4.69 7.08
N ALA A 90 9.18 4.47 7.88
CA ALA A 90 9.14 4.87 9.29
C ALA A 90 10.25 4.20 10.11
N GLN A 91 10.62 2.95 9.81
CA GLN A 91 11.72 2.24 10.45
C GLN A 91 13.09 2.87 10.14
N LEU A 92 13.31 3.32 8.89
CA LEU A 92 14.59 3.92 8.48
C LEU A 92 14.69 5.42 8.82
N TYR A 93 13.57 6.14 8.75
CA TYR A 93 13.50 7.59 8.82
C TYR A 93 12.38 8.06 9.76
N PRO A 94 12.39 7.70 11.06
CA PRO A 94 11.28 7.94 11.97
C PRO A 94 10.93 9.43 12.13
N GLU A 95 11.93 10.31 12.05
CA GLU A 95 11.78 11.76 12.18
C GLU A 95 11.25 12.46 10.90
N GLN A 96 11.16 11.72 9.79
CA GLN A 96 10.82 12.27 8.47
C GLN A 96 9.33 12.17 8.13
N LEU A 97 8.50 11.71 9.08
CA LEU A 97 7.06 11.60 8.90
C LEU A 97 6.29 12.57 9.80
N LYS A 98 5.31 13.26 9.21
CA LYS A 98 4.30 14.00 9.97
C LYS A 98 3.18 13.07 10.43
N GLY A 99 2.83 12.06 9.65
CA GLY A 99 1.81 11.08 9.97
C GLY A 99 1.81 9.89 9.01
N PHE A 100 1.17 8.81 9.41
CA PHE A 100 1.07 7.58 8.63
C PHE A 100 -0.36 7.05 8.61
N VAL A 101 -0.90 6.77 7.43
CA VAL A 101 -2.20 6.12 7.23
C VAL A 101 -1.99 4.80 6.50
N SER A 102 -2.39 3.72 7.13
CA SER A 102 -2.36 2.35 6.58
C SER A 102 -3.75 1.96 6.12
N ILE A 103 -3.92 1.71 4.82
CA ILE A 103 -5.20 1.28 4.22
C ILE A 103 -5.05 -0.17 3.76
N ASP A 104 -5.85 -1.07 4.28
CA ASP A 104 -5.89 -2.49 3.90
C ASP A 104 -4.48 -3.13 3.84
N SER A 105 -3.59 -2.67 4.71
CA SER A 105 -2.26 -3.23 4.92
C SER A 105 -2.20 -3.90 6.29
N ALA A 106 -1.04 -4.47 6.65
CA ALA A 106 -0.88 -5.18 7.90
C ALA A 106 0.50 -4.86 8.52
N PRO A 107 0.75 -5.20 9.80
CA PRO A 107 2.05 -4.93 10.41
C PRO A 107 3.17 -5.77 9.81
N LEU A 108 4.36 -5.17 9.67
CA LEU A 108 5.58 -5.86 9.23
C LEU A 108 6.23 -6.73 10.32
N GLN A 109 5.84 -6.55 11.57
CA GLN A 109 6.46 -7.26 12.70
C GLN A 109 6.27 -8.77 12.58
N ARG A 110 7.37 -9.50 12.74
CA ARG A 110 7.45 -10.97 12.61
C ARG A 110 6.44 -11.72 13.49
N LYS A 111 6.12 -11.17 14.66
CA LYS A 111 5.21 -11.79 15.66
C LYS A 111 3.79 -12.04 15.16
N TYR A 112 3.33 -11.33 14.12
CA TYR A 112 1.97 -11.46 13.60
C TYR A 112 1.84 -12.54 12.52
N VAL A 113 2.95 -12.98 11.93
CA VAL A 113 2.97 -13.86 10.75
C VAL A 113 3.57 -15.21 11.09
N THR A 114 3.00 -16.28 10.59
CA THR A 114 3.51 -17.64 10.78
C THR A 114 4.65 -17.96 9.81
N ALA A 115 5.50 -18.93 10.15
CA ALA A 115 6.56 -19.40 9.25
C ALA A 115 5.99 -19.99 7.94
N ALA A 116 4.82 -20.63 7.99
CA ALA A 116 4.15 -21.18 6.82
C ALA A 116 3.69 -20.08 5.86
N GLU A 117 3.13 -18.98 6.37
CA GLU A 117 2.75 -17.82 5.56
C GLU A 117 3.96 -17.19 4.89
N LEU A 118 5.07 -16.99 5.59
CA LEU A 118 6.31 -16.46 5.01
C LEU A 118 6.87 -17.41 3.93
N TRP A 119 6.84 -18.71 4.20
CA TRP A 119 7.28 -19.71 3.23
C TRP A 119 6.44 -19.65 1.95
N LEU A 120 5.12 -19.49 2.07
CA LEU A 120 4.20 -19.36 0.94
C LEU A 120 4.45 -18.07 0.15
N LEU A 121 4.54 -16.92 0.83
CA LEU A 121 4.78 -15.63 0.20
C LEU A 121 6.02 -15.65 -0.69
N LYS A 122 7.11 -16.28 -0.24
CA LYS A 122 8.35 -16.38 -1.03
C LYS A 122 8.25 -17.27 -2.28
N ARG A 123 7.12 -17.98 -2.48
CA ARG A 123 6.90 -18.92 -3.59
C ARG A 123 5.74 -18.56 -4.50
N MET A 124 5.24 -17.32 -4.41
CA MET A 124 4.07 -16.90 -5.19
C MET A 124 4.34 -16.69 -6.68
N GLU A 125 5.58 -16.41 -7.09
CA GLU A 125 5.91 -16.16 -8.51
C GLU A 125 5.50 -17.32 -9.44
N PRO A 126 5.90 -18.57 -9.20
CA PRO A 126 5.47 -19.68 -10.07
C PRO A 126 3.95 -19.91 -10.03
N VAL A 127 3.28 -19.60 -8.91
CA VAL A 127 1.82 -19.69 -8.84
C VAL A 127 1.19 -18.72 -9.84
N TYR A 128 1.59 -17.45 -9.83
CA TYR A 128 1.08 -16.45 -10.77
C TYR A 128 1.49 -16.71 -12.21
N ALA A 129 2.69 -17.26 -12.45
CA ALA A 129 3.16 -17.57 -13.79
C ALA A 129 2.37 -18.68 -14.49
N HIS A 130 1.87 -19.65 -13.72
CA HIS A 130 1.15 -20.81 -14.26
C HIS A 130 -0.38 -20.73 -14.08
N TYR A 131 -0.88 -19.76 -13.30
CA TYR A 131 -2.31 -19.62 -13.11
C TYR A 131 -2.96 -19.08 -14.39
N PRO A 132 -4.09 -19.67 -14.89
CA PRO A 132 -4.70 -19.20 -16.13
C PRO A 132 -5.05 -17.71 -16.08
N TRP A 133 -4.54 -16.94 -17.05
CA TRP A 133 -4.61 -15.46 -17.03
C TRP A 133 -6.03 -14.92 -16.83
N LYS A 134 -7.03 -15.49 -17.54
CA LYS A 134 -8.43 -15.08 -17.41
C LYS A 134 -8.97 -15.27 -16.00
N LEU A 135 -8.57 -16.35 -15.32
CA LEU A 135 -8.98 -16.60 -13.93
C LEU A 135 -8.19 -15.70 -12.96
N LEU A 136 -6.91 -15.47 -13.25
CA LEU A 136 -6.09 -14.54 -12.46
C LEU A 136 -6.64 -13.11 -12.52
N LEU A 137 -6.99 -12.64 -13.74
CA LEU A 137 -7.62 -11.34 -13.94
C LEU A 137 -8.93 -11.23 -13.16
N LYS A 138 -9.80 -12.25 -13.25
CA LYS A 138 -11.07 -12.28 -12.51
C LYS A 138 -10.84 -12.28 -10.99
N SER A 139 -10.01 -13.16 -10.47
CA SER A 139 -9.76 -13.26 -9.02
C SER A 139 -9.03 -12.03 -8.48
N GLY A 140 -8.11 -11.46 -9.24
CA GLY A 140 -7.39 -10.24 -8.86
C GLY A 140 -8.26 -8.98 -8.86
N THR A 141 -9.36 -8.97 -9.62
CA THR A 141 -10.32 -7.86 -9.62
C THR A 141 -11.41 -8.06 -8.57
N ASP A 142 -12.12 -9.20 -8.62
CA ASP A 142 -13.25 -9.49 -7.73
C ASP A 142 -12.80 -9.78 -6.29
N GLY A 143 -11.56 -10.23 -6.11
CA GLY A 143 -11.00 -10.55 -4.80
C GLY A 143 -10.45 -9.35 -4.02
N VAL A 144 -10.25 -8.20 -4.68
CA VAL A 144 -9.67 -7.01 -4.03
C VAL A 144 -10.65 -5.85 -3.90
N ALA A 145 -11.71 -5.81 -4.70
CA ALA A 145 -12.70 -4.73 -4.66
C ALA A 145 -14.14 -5.27 -4.70
N VAL A 146 -15.05 -4.56 -4.04
CA VAL A 146 -16.48 -4.88 -3.97
C VAL A 146 -17.28 -3.98 -4.91
N SER A 147 -16.90 -2.71 -5.05
CA SER A 147 -17.58 -1.76 -5.91
C SER A 147 -17.26 -2.02 -7.39
N ASP A 148 -18.20 -1.68 -8.28
CA ASP A 148 -17.97 -1.76 -9.73
C ASP A 148 -16.82 -0.83 -10.16
N TYR A 149 -16.73 0.36 -9.56
CA TYR A 149 -15.62 1.28 -9.81
C TYR A 149 -14.26 0.64 -9.46
N GLY A 150 -14.13 0.11 -8.24
CA GLY A 150 -12.88 -0.51 -7.77
C GLY A 150 -12.49 -1.72 -8.61
N ARG A 151 -13.45 -2.60 -8.97
CA ARG A 151 -13.21 -3.76 -9.84
C ARG A 151 -12.78 -3.35 -11.24
N ASN A 152 -13.45 -2.39 -11.86
CA ASN A 152 -13.12 -1.93 -13.20
C ASN A 152 -11.74 -1.28 -13.22
N LEU A 153 -11.44 -0.41 -12.25
CA LEU A 153 -10.13 0.22 -12.13
C LEU A 153 -9.01 -0.81 -11.95
N MET A 154 -9.19 -1.78 -11.04
CA MET A 154 -8.20 -2.85 -10.85
C MET A 154 -8.04 -3.70 -12.11
N ARG A 155 -9.14 -3.97 -12.82
CA ARG A 155 -9.09 -4.67 -14.10
C ARG A 155 -8.26 -3.92 -15.13
N GLU A 156 -8.45 -2.62 -15.27
CA GLU A 156 -7.66 -1.77 -16.20
C GLU A 156 -6.17 -1.80 -15.84
N MET A 157 -5.83 -1.69 -14.55
CA MET A 157 -4.45 -1.80 -14.09
C MET A 157 -3.84 -3.17 -14.39
N MET A 158 -4.58 -4.26 -14.20
CA MET A 158 -4.11 -5.60 -14.54
C MET A 158 -3.98 -5.85 -16.05
N LEU A 159 -4.85 -5.25 -16.87
CA LEU A 159 -4.79 -5.39 -18.34
C LEU A 159 -3.52 -4.80 -18.96
N VAL A 160 -2.78 -3.96 -18.26
CA VAL A 160 -1.43 -3.51 -18.68
C VAL A 160 -0.46 -4.70 -18.86
N TYR A 161 -0.75 -5.82 -18.20
CA TYR A 161 0.03 -7.05 -18.28
C TYR A 161 -0.56 -8.09 -19.25
N ASP A 162 -1.64 -7.76 -19.96
CA ASP A 162 -2.24 -8.68 -20.95
C ASP A 162 -1.22 -9.03 -22.03
N GLY A 163 -1.13 -10.32 -22.38
CA GLY A 163 -0.09 -10.84 -23.24
C GLY A 163 1.32 -10.94 -22.61
N ASN A 164 1.52 -10.46 -21.38
CA ASN A 164 2.79 -10.57 -20.65
C ASN A 164 2.59 -10.99 -19.18
N GLN A 165 1.92 -12.13 -18.99
CA GLN A 165 1.68 -12.70 -17.65
C GLN A 165 2.97 -12.93 -16.87
N LYS A 166 4.08 -13.22 -17.56
CA LYS A 166 5.39 -13.37 -16.93
C LYS A 166 5.80 -12.11 -16.15
N ARG A 167 5.60 -10.94 -16.76
CA ARG A 167 5.85 -9.64 -16.08
C ARG A 167 4.99 -9.48 -14.83
N TYR A 168 3.70 -9.79 -14.92
CA TYR A 168 2.81 -9.75 -13.75
C TYR A 168 3.30 -10.68 -12.64
N ALA A 169 3.64 -11.93 -12.98
CA ALA A 169 4.12 -12.94 -12.04
C ALA A 169 5.44 -12.50 -11.36
N GLN A 170 6.37 -11.90 -12.11
CA GLN A 170 7.62 -11.38 -11.58
C GLN A 170 7.38 -10.23 -10.59
N ILE A 171 6.51 -9.26 -10.93
CA ILE A 171 6.18 -8.14 -10.04
C ILE A 171 5.51 -8.64 -8.76
N ALA A 172 4.48 -9.47 -8.90
CA ALA A 172 3.73 -10.00 -7.77
C ALA A 172 4.59 -10.90 -6.89
N GLY A 173 5.31 -11.84 -7.50
CA GLY A 173 6.19 -12.78 -6.80
C GLY A 173 7.35 -12.09 -6.07
N HIS A 174 8.01 -11.14 -6.75
CA HIS A 174 9.05 -10.34 -6.12
C HIS A 174 8.51 -9.52 -4.95
N GLY A 175 7.35 -8.87 -5.12
CA GLY A 175 6.71 -8.08 -4.06
C GLY A 175 6.43 -8.92 -2.82
N PHE A 176 5.84 -10.10 -2.95
CA PHE A 176 5.60 -11.00 -1.83
C PHE A 176 6.88 -11.55 -1.21
N ARG A 177 7.91 -11.82 -2.02
CA ARG A 177 9.21 -12.27 -1.52
C ARG A 177 9.86 -11.21 -0.64
N ILE A 178 10.01 -9.96 -1.12
CA ILE A 178 10.65 -8.89 -0.34
C ILE A 178 9.83 -8.50 0.90
N LEU A 179 8.51 -8.67 0.87
CA LEU A 179 7.65 -8.52 2.03
C LEU A 179 7.99 -9.57 3.10
N ALA A 180 8.06 -10.85 2.72
CA ALA A 180 8.43 -11.92 3.63
C ALA A 180 9.84 -11.73 4.19
N GLU A 181 10.81 -11.35 3.35
CA GLU A 181 12.20 -11.07 3.76
C GLU A 181 12.27 -9.90 4.75
N ALA A 182 11.46 -8.85 4.57
CA ALA A 182 11.38 -7.74 5.51
C ALA A 182 10.83 -8.18 6.88
N MET A 183 9.78 -9.01 6.89
CA MET A 183 9.23 -9.58 8.12
C MET A 183 10.23 -10.50 8.83
N GLU A 184 11.03 -11.28 8.08
CA GLU A 184 12.06 -12.17 8.63
C GLU A 184 13.23 -11.41 9.27
N LYS A 185 13.44 -10.13 8.95
CA LYS A 185 14.45 -9.29 9.64
C LYS A 185 14.08 -9.03 11.11
N ASP A 186 12.85 -9.31 11.50
CA ASP A 186 12.33 -9.19 12.87
C ASP A 186 12.63 -7.85 13.55
N LEU A 187 12.52 -6.77 12.76
CA LEU A 187 12.70 -5.41 13.26
C LEU A 187 11.43 -4.92 13.99
N PRO A 188 11.55 -3.94 14.88
CA PRO A 188 10.42 -3.45 15.67
C PRO A 188 9.32 -2.79 14.84
N TYR A 189 9.65 -2.15 13.72
CA TYR A 189 8.70 -1.42 12.85
C TYR A 189 7.75 -0.52 13.64
N GLU A 190 8.30 0.20 14.63
CA GLU A 190 7.54 1.13 15.44
C GLU A 190 7.19 2.39 14.64
N ILE A 191 5.92 2.80 14.73
CA ILE A 191 5.46 4.05 14.13
C ILE A 191 5.51 5.13 15.21
N GLN A 192 6.47 6.04 15.10
CA GLN A 192 6.72 7.10 16.09
C GLN A 192 5.93 8.39 15.83
N CYS A 193 5.28 8.51 14.67
CA CYS A 193 4.39 9.62 14.36
C CYS A 193 2.92 9.24 14.60
N PRO A 194 1.98 10.21 14.61
CA PRO A 194 0.56 9.93 14.57
C PRO A 194 0.22 8.95 13.44
N ALA A 195 -0.62 7.96 13.73
CA ALA A 195 -0.96 6.94 12.74
C ALA A 195 -2.45 6.57 12.77
N LEU A 196 -2.95 6.06 11.66
CA LEU A 196 -4.32 5.62 11.46
C LEU A 196 -4.34 4.30 10.67
N LEU A 197 -5.08 3.32 11.15
CA LEU A 197 -5.35 2.07 10.44
C LEU A 197 -6.77 2.11 9.86
N ILE A 198 -6.89 1.69 8.62
CA ILE A 198 -8.17 1.55 7.90
C ILE A 198 -8.20 0.17 7.26
N CYS A 199 -9.31 -0.56 7.42
CA CYS A 199 -9.44 -1.90 6.86
C CYS A 199 -10.89 -2.18 6.43
N GLY A 200 -11.07 -2.71 5.23
CA GLY A 200 -12.36 -3.15 4.74
C GLY A 200 -12.89 -4.36 5.51
N THR A 201 -14.21 -4.38 5.81
CA THR A 201 -14.82 -5.53 6.53
C THR A 201 -14.92 -6.78 5.66
N GLN A 202 -14.76 -6.64 4.34
CA GLN A 202 -14.73 -7.74 3.37
C GLN A 202 -13.33 -7.91 2.74
N ASP A 203 -12.28 -7.47 3.43
CA ASP A 203 -10.91 -7.69 2.98
C ASP A 203 -10.51 -9.16 3.20
N HIS A 204 -10.43 -9.90 2.10
CA HIS A 204 -10.01 -11.30 2.07
C HIS A 204 -8.57 -11.50 1.58
N ALA A 205 -7.78 -10.42 1.43
CA ALA A 205 -6.37 -10.53 1.06
C ALA A 205 -5.55 -11.09 2.24
N GLY A 206 -5.28 -12.38 2.18
CA GLY A 206 -4.57 -13.09 3.25
C GLY A 206 -5.32 -13.02 4.59
N SER A 207 -4.61 -12.59 5.62
CA SER A 207 -5.15 -12.44 6.98
C SER A 207 -5.26 -10.97 7.43
N CYS A 208 -5.48 -10.04 6.50
CA CYS A 208 -5.45 -8.59 6.74
C CYS A 208 -6.34 -8.17 7.93
N ILE A 209 -7.60 -8.64 7.98
CA ILE A 209 -8.53 -8.36 9.08
C ILE A 209 -7.96 -8.84 10.43
N ARG A 210 -7.45 -10.06 10.49
CA ARG A 210 -6.86 -10.64 11.71
C ARG A 210 -5.65 -9.83 12.18
N TYR A 211 -4.79 -9.43 11.25
CA TYR A 211 -3.58 -8.68 11.54
C TYR A 211 -3.88 -7.26 12.00
N ASN A 212 -4.82 -6.56 11.37
CA ASN A 212 -5.22 -5.22 11.79
C ASN A 212 -5.86 -5.21 13.20
N LYS A 213 -6.68 -6.22 13.54
CA LYS A 213 -7.20 -6.38 14.90
C LYS A 213 -6.09 -6.55 15.93
N ALA A 214 -5.09 -7.39 15.63
CA ALA A 214 -3.97 -7.63 16.53
C ALA A 214 -3.06 -6.39 16.62
N TRP A 215 -2.80 -5.72 15.51
CA TRP A 215 -1.98 -4.50 15.47
C TRP A 215 -2.60 -3.38 16.31
N HIS A 216 -3.90 -3.10 16.10
CA HIS A 216 -4.64 -2.13 16.91
C HIS A 216 -4.60 -2.47 18.41
N ARG A 217 -4.89 -3.73 18.77
CA ARG A 217 -4.87 -4.18 20.16
C ARG A 217 -3.50 -3.94 20.83
N ASP A 218 -2.42 -4.26 20.12
CA ASP A 218 -1.06 -4.24 20.66
C ASP A 218 -0.44 -2.83 20.70
N THR A 219 -0.84 -1.94 19.79
CA THR A 219 -0.25 -0.60 19.64
C THR A 219 -1.17 0.55 20.02
N GLN A 220 -2.47 0.28 20.15
CA GLN A 220 -3.53 1.29 20.37
C GLN A 220 -3.64 2.33 19.24
N ILE A 221 -3.00 2.12 18.07
CA ILE A 221 -3.22 2.94 16.88
C ILE A 221 -4.69 2.86 16.49
N PRO A 222 -5.41 3.97 16.29
CA PRO A 222 -6.81 3.95 15.90
C PRO A 222 -7.06 3.11 14.66
N LEU A 223 -8.09 2.26 14.69
CA LEU A 223 -8.50 1.39 13.58
C LEU A 223 -9.95 1.67 13.20
N HIS A 224 -10.17 2.02 11.93
CA HIS A 224 -11.50 2.19 11.37
C HIS A 224 -11.84 1.06 10.38
N TRP A 225 -12.95 0.40 10.64
CA TRP A 225 -13.52 -0.58 9.74
C TRP A 225 -14.39 0.09 8.69
N ILE A 226 -14.19 -0.28 7.43
CA ILE A 226 -14.99 0.24 6.32
C ILE A 226 -16.01 -0.82 5.91
N GLU A 227 -17.24 -0.59 6.33
CA GLU A 227 -18.33 -1.55 6.12
C GLU A 227 -18.59 -1.79 4.63
N GLY A 228 -18.65 -3.06 4.23
CA GLY A 228 -18.90 -3.46 2.86
C GLY A 228 -17.80 -3.13 1.86
N ALA A 229 -16.57 -2.85 2.31
CA ALA A 229 -15.41 -2.64 1.44
C ALA A 229 -14.47 -3.85 1.46
N GLY A 230 -13.84 -4.13 0.33
CA GLY A 230 -12.80 -5.15 0.15
C GLY A 230 -11.40 -4.63 0.49
N HIS A 231 -10.39 -5.25 -0.14
CA HIS A 231 -8.97 -4.89 0.02
C HIS A 231 -8.59 -3.54 -0.59
N ASN A 232 -9.35 -3.04 -1.56
CA ASN A 232 -9.18 -1.70 -2.11
C ASN A 232 -10.25 -0.77 -1.53
N SER A 233 -10.33 -0.63 -0.20
CA SER A 233 -11.39 0.13 0.47
C SER A 233 -11.39 1.60 0.05
N ASN A 234 -10.25 2.15 -0.37
CA ASN A 234 -10.11 3.51 -0.88
C ASN A 234 -10.82 3.73 -2.23
N THR A 235 -11.04 2.66 -3.02
CA THR A 235 -11.83 2.71 -4.25
C THR A 235 -13.27 2.25 -4.05
N ASP A 236 -13.51 1.41 -3.04
CA ASP A 236 -14.85 0.91 -2.74
C ASP A 236 -15.71 1.95 -2.03
N LYS A 237 -15.13 2.72 -1.13
CA LYS A 237 -15.80 3.73 -0.29
C LYS A 237 -14.97 5.03 -0.22
N PRO A 238 -14.67 5.68 -1.38
CA PRO A 238 -13.74 6.80 -1.43
C PRO A 238 -14.15 7.97 -0.54
N GLU A 239 -15.46 8.28 -0.43
CA GLU A 239 -15.93 9.40 0.39
C GLU A 239 -15.64 9.16 1.89
N ARG A 240 -15.83 7.91 2.35
CA ARG A 240 -15.54 7.54 3.75
C ARG A 240 -14.06 7.58 4.04
N ILE A 241 -13.24 7.05 3.14
CA ILE A 241 -11.78 7.09 3.24
C ILE A 241 -11.27 8.52 3.25
N ASN A 242 -11.77 9.37 2.35
CA ASN A 242 -11.40 10.77 2.26
C ASN A 242 -11.75 11.54 3.54
N ALA A 243 -12.92 11.27 4.12
CA ALA A 243 -13.34 11.87 5.39
C ALA A 243 -12.40 11.48 6.54
N LEU A 244 -12.03 10.19 6.66
CA LEU A 244 -11.12 9.69 7.69
C LEU A 244 -9.71 10.27 7.56
N ILE A 245 -9.16 10.31 6.34
CA ILE A 245 -7.85 10.93 6.08
C ILE A 245 -7.90 12.43 6.40
N GLY A 246 -8.96 13.12 5.99
CA GLY A 246 -9.15 14.56 6.26
C GLY A 246 -9.24 14.87 7.74
N GLU A 247 -10.00 14.09 8.51
CA GLU A 247 -10.09 14.18 9.96
C GLU A 247 -8.73 13.92 10.62
N PHE A 248 -8.03 12.86 10.21
CA PHE A 248 -6.69 12.56 10.70
C PHE A 248 -5.72 13.72 10.49
N ILE A 249 -5.65 14.28 9.27
CA ILE A 249 -4.76 15.40 8.94
C ILE A 249 -5.10 16.64 9.78
N SER A 250 -6.38 16.89 10.04
CA SER A 250 -6.81 18.04 10.81
C SER A 250 -6.41 17.95 12.29
N ASN A 251 -6.20 16.74 12.80
CA ASN A 251 -5.83 16.46 14.19
C ASN A 251 -4.31 16.38 14.42
N ILE A 252 -3.51 16.24 13.36
CA ILE A 252 -2.04 16.24 13.45
C ILE A 252 -1.52 17.64 13.16
N LYS A 253 -1.09 18.33 14.19
CA LYS A 253 -0.52 19.69 14.08
C LYS A 253 0.97 19.67 13.79
#